data_b030cfeeca7db99dddea6ccc09b14552
#
_entry.id   b030cfeeca7db99dddea6ccc09b14552
#
_cell.length_a   1.000
_cell.length_b   1.000
_cell.length_c   1.000
_cell.angle_alpha   90.00
_cell.angle_beta   90.00
_cell.angle_gamma   90.00
#
_symmetry.space_group_name_H-M   'P 1'
#
loop_
_entity.id
_entity.type
_entity.pdbx_description
1 polymer ?
#
loop_
_entity_poly.entity_id
_entity_poly.type
_entity_poly.pdbx_seq_one_letter_code
_entity_poly.pdbx_strand_id
1 'polypeptide(L)'
;MLAIISDLHLTDGTTGMLSPPSAGDVLCDRLCDLAWRASWRADGSYRPIERIDLVLLGDILDLMSSRRWLQMPCRPWDDPHLAAVSDTVGGIVDEILRRNVDAIRTLRGLATEGTVSLPPATASGQPVLEAEELPVAVCTHYMVGNRDWPLHLGGTAYDLIRHKVTHHLGLVTPYNRPFPHAADECPELFDTLRRHRVLARHGDLYDPLSYALDRDSASVSDVLAIELVARFVQHAEGELGDQLNPATRMALAELEQVRPMLLAGSYLDAALERTAPAAVRGRIKRMWDYMVDQVLCLEALRRLGGIDSGELTDALAAALKIGRRDGQAWIRRTLEFLERLQGTQGLSLVPHALAEADFRNRRARHIVYGHTHQPEMVPLDASHADGFVLSQTYFNAGSWRRRYQPTQMLVGQPELAVSDSFSLLCFYQADERSGRTYETWTGMLGPAIPTTEMPVTSGSAAPGASIVRAPQFASRSAAARSMP
;
A
#
# COMPACT_ATOMS: atom_id res chain seq x y z
N MET A 1 21.62 1.66 -2.96
CA MET A 1 20.54 0.98 -2.19
C MET A 1 19.22 1.13 -2.92
N LEU A 2 18.39 0.09 -2.99
CA LEU A 2 17.01 0.14 -3.50
C LEU A 2 16.04 0.00 -2.33
N ALA A 3 15.05 0.86 -2.25
CA ALA A 3 13.96 0.82 -1.29
C ALA A 3 12.61 0.64 -2.01
N ILE A 4 11.71 -0.18 -1.48
CA ILE A 4 10.39 -0.44 -2.07
C ILE A 4 9.31 -0.29 -1.00
N ILE A 5 8.29 0.51 -1.31
CA ILE A 5 7.04 0.63 -0.55
C ILE A 5 5.86 0.46 -1.50
N SER A 6 4.72 0.02 -1.01
CA SER A 6 3.50 -0.24 -1.79
C SER A 6 2.24 0.16 -1.02
N ASP A 7 1.13 0.29 -1.73
CA ASP A 7 -0.21 0.38 -1.14
C ASP A 7 -0.37 1.52 -0.12
N LEU A 8 -0.02 2.75 -0.53
CA LEU A 8 -0.24 3.95 0.29
C LEU A 8 -1.71 4.37 0.30
N HIS A 9 -2.43 4.13 -0.80
CA HIS A 9 -3.84 4.51 -0.99
C HIS A 9 -4.15 5.93 -0.52
N LEU A 10 -3.43 6.91 -1.02
CA LEU A 10 -3.74 8.31 -0.78
C LEU A 10 -5.09 8.65 -1.44
N THR A 11 -6.11 8.98 -0.64
CA THR A 11 -7.48 9.24 -1.09
C THR A 11 -7.78 10.73 -1.13
N ASP A 12 -8.89 11.08 -1.81
CA ASP A 12 -9.44 12.45 -1.81
C ASP A 12 -10.21 12.79 -0.52
N GLY A 13 -10.26 11.86 0.45
CA GLY A 13 -10.94 12.02 1.73
C GLY A 13 -12.47 11.95 1.65
N THR A 14 -13.05 11.61 0.50
CA THR A 14 -14.50 11.43 0.35
C THR A 14 -14.95 10.03 0.76
N THR A 15 -14.08 9.05 0.63
CA THR A 15 -14.20 7.68 1.17
C THR A 15 -12.90 7.29 1.83
N GLY A 16 -13.00 6.49 2.90
CA GLY A 16 -11.82 6.06 3.65
C GLY A 16 -11.16 7.18 4.48
N MET A 17 -10.05 6.84 5.11
CA MET A 17 -9.29 7.75 5.95
C MET A 17 -8.05 8.29 5.21
N LEU A 18 -7.63 9.50 5.54
CA LEU A 18 -6.37 10.06 5.06
C LEU A 18 -5.19 9.35 5.73
N SER A 19 -4.03 9.39 5.06
CA SER A 19 -2.79 8.90 5.65
C SER A 19 -2.45 9.67 6.92
N PRO A 20 -2.01 9.00 8.00
CA PRO A 20 -1.59 9.70 9.21
C PRO A 20 -0.35 10.57 8.93
N PRO A 21 -0.30 11.82 9.43
CA PRO A 21 0.82 12.75 9.18
C PRO A 21 2.18 12.15 9.57
N SER A 22 2.24 11.37 10.66
CA SER A 22 3.46 10.71 11.13
C SER A 22 4.02 9.61 10.21
N ALA A 23 3.25 9.15 9.23
CA ALA A 23 3.74 8.12 8.29
C ALA A 23 4.92 8.63 7.46
N GLY A 24 4.89 9.91 7.06
CA GLY A 24 5.98 10.56 6.34
C GLY A 24 7.27 10.65 7.16
N ASP A 25 7.16 11.06 8.42
CA ASP A 25 8.30 11.16 9.33
C ASP A 25 8.96 9.79 9.56
N VAL A 26 8.12 8.74 9.75
CA VAL A 26 8.60 7.36 9.89
C VAL A 26 9.35 6.91 8.65
N LEU A 27 8.87 7.24 7.45
CA LEU A 27 9.56 6.89 6.20
C LEU A 27 10.93 7.56 6.12
N CYS A 28 11.01 8.87 6.40
CA CYS A 28 12.28 9.61 6.40
C CYS A 28 13.26 9.04 7.41
N ASP A 29 12.85 8.84 8.65
CA ASP A 29 13.70 8.29 9.71
C ASP A 29 14.24 6.90 9.34
N ARG A 30 13.39 6.05 8.75
CA ARG A 30 13.82 4.71 8.34
C ARG A 30 14.77 4.75 7.15
N LEU A 31 14.53 5.61 6.16
CA LEU A 31 15.46 5.75 5.04
C LEU A 31 16.83 6.28 5.49
N CYS A 32 16.89 7.25 6.41
CA CYS A 32 18.14 7.73 6.99
C CYS A 32 18.89 6.62 7.74
N ASP A 33 18.20 5.87 8.61
CA ASP A 33 18.80 4.75 9.36
C ASP A 33 19.33 3.64 8.42
N LEU A 34 18.56 3.29 7.40
CA LEU A 34 18.95 2.27 6.42
C LEU A 34 20.09 2.74 5.52
N ALA A 35 20.10 4.01 5.12
CA ALA A 35 21.20 4.62 4.37
C ALA A 35 22.52 4.61 5.17
N TRP A 36 22.44 5.00 6.45
CA TRP A 36 23.57 4.89 7.37
C TRP A 36 24.13 3.46 7.45
N ARG A 37 23.25 2.49 7.65
CA ARG A 37 23.64 1.07 7.73
C ARG A 37 24.18 0.54 6.41
N ALA A 38 23.61 0.95 5.26
CA ALA A 38 24.07 0.58 3.93
C ALA A 38 25.49 1.07 3.63
N SER A 39 25.90 2.14 4.30
CA SER A 39 27.23 2.76 4.12
C SER A 39 28.36 1.98 4.76
N TRP A 40 28.07 0.99 5.60
CA TRP A 40 29.08 0.09 6.17
C TRP A 40 29.33 -1.10 5.25
N ARG A 41 30.62 -1.31 4.91
CA ARG A 41 31.07 -2.34 3.97
C ARG A 41 31.43 -3.65 4.69
N ALA A 42 31.61 -4.71 3.92
CA ALA A 42 31.95 -6.04 4.45
C ALA A 42 33.31 -6.09 5.15
N ASP A 43 34.24 -5.23 4.78
CA ASP A 43 35.56 -5.08 5.41
C ASP A 43 35.55 -4.23 6.70
N GLY A 44 34.37 -3.76 7.12
CA GLY A 44 34.17 -2.89 8.27
C GLY A 44 34.45 -1.41 8.00
N SER A 45 34.79 -1.01 6.77
CA SER A 45 34.94 0.40 6.41
C SER A 45 33.59 1.08 6.20
N TYR A 46 33.56 2.37 6.49
CA TYR A 46 32.43 3.24 6.20
C TYR A 46 32.67 3.97 4.87
N ARG A 47 31.70 3.87 3.98
CA ARG A 47 31.65 4.62 2.72
C ARG A 47 30.21 5.03 2.47
N PRO A 48 29.86 6.33 2.58
CA PRO A 48 28.49 6.77 2.41
C PRO A 48 27.96 6.34 1.03
N ILE A 49 26.70 5.85 1.01
CA ILE A 49 26.02 5.58 -0.24
C ILE A 49 25.66 6.91 -0.91
N GLU A 50 25.75 6.97 -2.22
CA GLU A 50 25.51 8.18 -3.00
C GLU A 50 24.06 8.29 -3.46
N ARG A 51 23.35 7.14 -3.54
CA ARG A 51 22.02 7.08 -4.15
C ARG A 51 21.10 6.06 -3.48
N ILE A 52 19.84 6.46 -3.35
CA ILE A 52 18.70 5.60 -3.04
C ILE A 52 17.75 5.63 -4.23
N ASP A 53 17.40 4.47 -4.77
CA ASP A 53 16.27 4.33 -5.67
C ASP A 53 15.06 3.91 -4.83
N LEU A 54 14.02 4.76 -4.76
CA LEU A 54 12.77 4.47 -4.06
C LEU A 54 11.71 4.09 -5.10
N VAL A 55 11.17 2.88 -4.99
CA VAL A 55 10.08 2.41 -5.86
C VAL A 55 8.77 2.44 -5.11
N LEU A 56 7.82 3.20 -5.64
CA LEU A 56 6.41 3.22 -5.26
C LEU A 56 5.71 2.13 -6.09
N LEU A 57 5.41 0.98 -5.45
CA LEU A 57 5.04 -0.26 -6.14
C LEU A 57 3.51 -0.41 -6.29
N GLY A 58 2.84 0.57 -6.87
CA GLY A 58 1.40 0.55 -7.17
C GLY A 58 0.51 0.91 -5.98
N ASP A 59 -0.73 1.28 -6.31
CA ASP A 59 -1.77 1.72 -5.38
C ASP A 59 -1.33 2.87 -4.46
N ILE A 60 -0.60 3.81 -5.04
CA ILE A 60 -0.12 5.00 -4.33
C ILE A 60 -1.24 6.03 -4.21
N LEU A 61 -1.92 6.32 -5.33
CA LEU A 61 -3.10 7.17 -5.37
C LEU A 61 -4.35 6.28 -5.52
N ASP A 62 -5.30 6.38 -4.60
CA ASP A 62 -6.55 5.62 -4.73
C ASP A 62 -7.58 6.42 -5.54
N LEU A 63 -7.54 6.27 -6.86
CA LEU A 63 -8.42 6.97 -7.78
C LEU A 63 -9.83 6.36 -7.82
N MET A 64 -9.99 5.12 -7.36
CA MET A 64 -11.26 4.40 -7.40
C MET A 64 -12.11 4.66 -6.15
N SER A 65 -11.48 4.92 -5.00
CA SER A 65 -12.18 5.19 -3.75
C SER A 65 -12.57 6.67 -3.61
N SER A 66 -13.36 7.19 -4.60
CA SER A 66 -13.83 8.58 -4.63
C SER A 66 -15.32 8.68 -4.90
N ARG A 67 -16.04 9.46 -4.08
CA ARG A 67 -17.45 9.79 -4.34
C ARG A 67 -17.64 10.69 -5.56
N ARG A 68 -16.57 11.27 -6.09
CA ARG A 68 -16.66 12.08 -7.31
C ARG A 68 -17.21 11.27 -8.48
N TRP A 69 -16.88 9.98 -8.58
CA TRP A 69 -17.47 9.08 -9.56
C TRP A 69 -19.01 9.01 -9.49
N LEU A 70 -19.58 9.12 -8.28
CA LEU A 70 -21.05 9.08 -8.09
C LEU A 70 -21.75 10.40 -8.49
N GLN A 71 -21.01 11.49 -8.58
CA GLN A 71 -21.51 12.82 -8.96
C GLN A 71 -21.44 13.05 -10.47
N MET A 72 -20.66 12.26 -11.18
CA MET A 72 -20.44 12.39 -12.61
C MET A 72 -21.30 11.40 -13.41
N PRO A 73 -21.66 11.71 -14.66
CA PRO A 73 -22.41 10.81 -15.52
C PRO A 73 -21.59 9.62 -16.05
N CYS A 74 -20.27 9.65 -15.87
CA CYS A 74 -19.34 8.62 -16.33
C CYS A 74 -18.82 7.75 -15.19
N ARG A 75 -18.27 6.58 -15.56
CA ARG A 75 -17.61 5.62 -14.67
C ARG A 75 -16.24 5.20 -15.23
N PRO A 76 -15.33 4.65 -14.40
CA PRO A 76 -14.04 4.18 -14.88
C PRO A 76 -14.13 3.10 -15.97
N TRP A 77 -15.22 2.35 -16.01
CA TRP A 77 -15.46 1.30 -17.00
C TRP A 77 -16.16 1.78 -18.29
N ASP A 78 -16.37 3.08 -18.43
CA ASP A 78 -16.76 3.70 -19.70
C ASP A 78 -15.49 3.90 -20.56
N ASP A 79 -15.63 4.40 -21.77
CA ASP A 79 -14.47 4.68 -22.63
C ASP A 79 -13.50 5.64 -21.91
N PRO A 80 -12.27 5.20 -21.61
CA PRO A 80 -11.30 6.00 -20.87
C PRO A 80 -10.85 7.27 -21.63
N HIS A 81 -11.08 7.32 -22.94
CA HIS A 81 -10.73 8.48 -23.78
C HIS A 81 -11.83 9.55 -23.82
N LEU A 82 -12.97 9.31 -23.18
CA LEU A 82 -13.98 10.36 -22.99
C LEU A 82 -13.44 11.46 -22.07
N ALA A 83 -13.59 12.73 -22.49
CA ALA A 83 -13.14 13.87 -21.70
C ALA A 83 -13.72 13.86 -20.27
N ALA A 84 -14.98 13.43 -20.11
CA ALA A 84 -15.62 13.33 -18.79
C ALA A 84 -14.89 12.36 -17.85
N VAL A 85 -14.29 11.26 -18.37
CA VAL A 85 -13.54 10.30 -17.57
C VAL A 85 -12.19 10.91 -17.17
N SER A 86 -11.41 11.42 -18.13
CA SER A 86 -10.13 12.03 -17.84
C SER A 86 -10.23 13.27 -16.94
N ASP A 87 -11.26 14.11 -17.12
CA ASP A 87 -11.53 15.26 -16.24
C ASP A 87 -11.88 14.81 -14.82
N THR A 88 -12.62 13.71 -14.68
CA THR A 88 -12.95 13.14 -13.36
C THR A 88 -11.68 12.61 -12.68
N VAL A 89 -10.85 11.86 -13.38
CA VAL A 89 -9.56 11.38 -12.87
C VAL A 89 -8.68 12.56 -12.47
N GLY A 90 -8.54 13.56 -13.33
CA GLY A 90 -7.76 14.76 -13.03
C GLY A 90 -8.23 15.50 -11.78
N GLY A 91 -9.54 15.64 -11.63
CA GLY A 91 -10.12 16.28 -10.45
C GLY A 91 -9.98 15.46 -9.16
N ILE A 92 -9.96 14.12 -9.25
CA ILE A 92 -9.66 13.24 -8.11
C ILE A 92 -8.19 13.40 -7.72
N VAL A 93 -7.27 13.36 -8.69
CA VAL A 93 -5.83 13.58 -8.45
C VAL A 93 -5.59 14.93 -7.78
N ASP A 94 -6.17 16.01 -8.29
CA ASP A 94 -6.01 17.35 -7.68
C ASP A 94 -6.45 17.36 -6.21
N GLU A 95 -7.56 16.71 -5.88
CA GLU A 95 -8.07 16.64 -4.50
C GLU A 95 -7.19 15.74 -3.62
N ILE A 96 -6.70 14.60 -4.14
CA ILE A 96 -5.75 13.74 -3.41
C ILE A 96 -4.49 14.52 -3.06
N LEU A 97 -3.89 15.22 -4.03
CA LEU A 97 -2.68 16.01 -3.82
C LEU A 97 -2.89 17.11 -2.78
N ARG A 98 -4.08 17.73 -2.79
CA ARG A 98 -4.44 18.78 -1.83
C ARG A 98 -4.70 18.26 -0.41
N ARG A 99 -5.32 17.09 -0.29
CA ARG A 99 -5.70 16.50 1.01
C ARG A 99 -4.55 15.82 1.74
N ASN A 100 -3.59 15.28 1.00
CA ASN A 100 -2.47 14.55 1.57
C ASN A 100 -1.16 15.35 1.53
N VAL A 101 -1.26 16.67 1.83
CA VAL A 101 -0.14 17.60 1.67
C VAL A 101 1.13 17.17 2.43
N ASP A 102 1.00 16.55 3.61
CA ASP A 102 2.15 16.13 4.41
C ASP A 102 2.86 14.93 3.77
N ALA A 103 2.12 13.89 3.35
CA ALA A 103 2.69 12.74 2.64
C ALA A 103 3.34 13.16 1.30
N ILE A 104 2.69 14.06 0.56
CA ILE A 104 3.19 14.61 -0.71
C ILE A 104 4.47 15.40 -0.48
N ARG A 105 4.49 16.27 0.54
CA ARG A 105 5.68 17.06 0.89
C ARG A 105 6.85 16.15 1.29
N THR A 106 6.59 15.11 2.06
CA THR A 106 7.61 14.12 2.45
C THR A 106 8.23 13.45 1.22
N LEU A 107 7.41 12.89 0.32
CA LEU A 107 7.91 12.22 -0.88
C LEU A 107 8.68 13.16 -1.79
N ARG A 108 8.19 14.38 -1.96
CA ARG A 108 8.90 15.40 -2.73
C ARG A 108 10.21 15.82 -2.05
N GLY A 109 10.19 16.06 -0.73
CA GLY A 109 11.38 16.46 0.05
C GLY A 109 12.50 15.42 -0.02
N LEU A 110 12.16 14.13 0.01
CA LEU A 110 13.13 13.06 -0.20
C LEU A 110 13.89 13.23 -1.52
N ALA A 111 13.19 13.58 -2.60
CA ALA A 111 13.79 13.72 -3.93
C ALA A 111 14.50 15.07 -4.16
N THR A 112 14.06 16.17 -3.52
CA THR A 112 14.47 17.53 -3.91
C THR A 112 15.18 18.33 -2.82
N GLU A 113 15.06 17.94 -1.54
CA GLU A 113 15.53 18.75 -0.41
C GLU A 113 16.72 18.12 0.35
N GLY A 114 17.23 16.97 -0.14
CA GLY A 114 18.35 16.30 0.53
C GLY A 114 18.00 15.80 1.93
N THR A 115 16.75 15.40 2.15
CA THR A 115 16.23 14.94 3.46
C THR A 115 17.07 13.78 4.04
N VAL A 116 17.61 12.91 3.17
CA VAL A 116 18.54 11.87 3.57
C VAL A 116 19.96 12.39 3.38
N SER A 117 20.71 12.49 4.47
CA SER A 117 22.10 12.94 4.47
C SER A 117 22.97 12.00 5.31
N LEU A 118 24.25 11.94 5.01
CA LEU A 118 25.21 11.06 5.64
C LEU A 118 26.54 11.81 5.91
N PRO A 119 27.23 11.55 7.03
CA PRO A 119 28.53 12.13 7.26
C PRO A 119 29.55 11.63 6.20
N PRO A 120 30.52 12.47 5.80
CA PRO A 120 31.59 12.05 4.92
C PRO A 120 32.50 11.01 5.59
N ALA A 121 33.25 10.25 4.77
CA ALA A 121 34.21 9.27 5.23
C ALA A 121 35.62 9.86 5.30
N THR A 122 36.41 9.45 6.29
CA THR A 122 37.88 9.66 6.30
C THR A 122 38.55 8.76 5.25
N ALA A 123 39.82 9.05 4.93
CA ALA A 123 40.62 8.18 4.08
C ALA A 123 40.81 6.77 4.66
N SER A 124 40.66 6.60 5.98
CA SER A 124 40.71 5.29 6.66
C SER A 124 39.36 4.58 6.73
N GLY A 125 38.32 5.11 6.11
CA GLY A 125 36.98 4.50 6.09
C GLY A 125 36.22 4.61 7.40
N GLN A 126 36.34 5.74 8.09
CA GLN A 126 35.55 6.07 9.30
C GLN A 126 34.65 7.26 9.04
N PRO A 127 33.43 7.32 9.61
CA PRO A 127 32.55 8.47 9.47
C PRO A 127 33.10 9.69 10.24
N VAL A 128 32.98 10.88 9.65
CA VAL A 128 33.35 12.16 10.28
C VAL A 128 32.07 12.81 10.80
N LEU A 129 31.68 12.49 12.03
CA LEU A 129 30.37 12.89 12.62
C LEU A 129 30.27 14.39 12.88
N GLU A 130 31.38 15.12 12.96
CA GLU A 130 31.43 16.57 13.21
C GLU A 130 31.43 17.39 11.92
N ALA A 131 31.56 16.74 10.76
CA ALA A 131 31.54 17.40 9.47
C ALA A 131 30.11 17.65 8.99
N GLU A 132 29.96 18.58 8.05
CA GLU A 132 28.69 18.78 7.34
C GLU A 132 28.31 17.50 6.59
N GLU A 133 27.08 17.03 6.81
CA GLU A 133 26.56 15.85 6.15
C GLU A 133 26.38 16.06 4.64
N LEU A 134 26.65 15.02 3.88
CA LEU A 134 26.49 15.00 2.42
C LEU A 134 25.08 14.48 2.07
N PRO A 135 24.32 15.18 1.21
CA PRO A 135 23.01 14.70 0.79
C PRO A 135 23.15 13.44 -0.06
N VAL A 136 22.27 12.46 0.19
CA VAL A 136 22.12 11.26 -0.62
C VAL A 136 21.05 11.51 -1.66
N ALA A 137 21.35 11.29 -2.95
CA ALA A 137 20.38 11.44 -4.02
C ALA A 137 19.27 10.41 -3.90
N VAL A 138 18.00 10.83 -3.78
CA VAL A 138 16.85 9.92 -3.78
C VAL A 138 16.12 10.03 -5.12
N CYS A 139 16.06 8.91 -5.85
CA CYS A 139 15.37 8.82 -7.14
C CYS A 139 14.08 8.02 -6.95
N THR A 140 12.93 8.70 -6.99
CA THR A 140 11.63 8.07 -6.76
C THR A 140 11.00 7.63 -8.08
N HIS A 141 10.74 6.33 -8.22
CA HIS A 141 10.09 5.70 -9.35
C HIS A 141 8.65 5.35 -9.00
N TYR A 142 7.73 5.45 -9.97
CA TYR A 142 6.33 5.11 -9.79
C TYR A 142 5.96 3.92 -10.69
N MET A 143 5.34 2.91 -10.12
CA MET A 143 4.62 1.85 -10.84
C MET A 143 3.13 1.96 -10.48
N VAL A 144 2.25 1.57 -11.39
CA VAL A 144 0.81 1.56 -11.14
C VAL A 144 0.34 0.20 -10.64
N GLY A 145 -0.71 0.23 -9.81
CA GLY A 145 -1.49 -0.92 -9.39
C GLY A 145 -2.92 -0.87 -9.95
N ASN A 146 -3.84 -1.56 -9.29
CA ASN A 146 -5.24 -1.59 -9.72
C ASN A 146 -6.07 -0.39 -9.23
N ARG A 147 -5.57 0.46 -8.33
CA ARG A 147 -6.30 1.66 -7.88
C ARG A 147 -5.88 2.92 -8.61
N ASP A 148 -4.71 2.95 -9.17
CA ASP A 148 -4.15 4.06 -9.93
C ASP A 148 -3.85 3.71 -11.40
N TRP A 149 -4.44 2.61 -11.91
CA TRP A 149 -4.30 2.17 -13.30
C TRP A 149 -4.59 3.25 -14.36
N PRO A 150 -5.48 4.27 -14.15
CA PRO A 150 -5.65 5.32 -15.15
C PRO A 150 -4.38 6.11 -15.44
N LEU A 151 -3.38 6.09 -14.57
CA LEU A 151 -2.08 6.71 -14.84
C LEU A 151 -1.24 5.92 -15.87
N HIS A 152 -1.64 4.70 -16.24
CA HIS A 152 -1.08 3.95 -17.34
C HIS A 152 -1.67 4.34 -18.70
N LEU A 153 -2.83 4.96 -18.75
CA LEU A 153 -3.50 5.33 -20.00
C LEU A 153 -2.68 6.31 -20.83
N GLY A 154 -2.68 6.11 -22.14
CA GLY A 154 -2.06 7.02 -23.09
C GLY A 154 -2.91 8.26 -23.41
N GLY A 155 -2.28 9.28 -23.99
CA GLY A 155 -2.94 10.48 -24.48
C GLY A 155 -2.69 11.74 -23.66
N THR A 156 -2.83 12.90 -24.29
CA THR A 156 -2.45 14.22 -23.75
C THR A 156 -3.15 14.56 -22.43
N ALA A 157 -4.41 14.15 -22.24
CA ALA A 157 -5.13 14.39 -21.00
C ALA A 157 -4.45 13.67 -19.82
N TYR A 158 -4.08 12.41 -20.01
CA TYR A 158 -3.38 11.62 -19.00
C TYR A 158 -1.92 12.04 -18.82
N ASP A 159 -1.24 12.53 -19.87
CA ASP A 159 0.09 13.14 -19.75
C ASP A 159 0.06 14.36 -18.81
N LEU A 160 -0.96 15.21 -18.93
CA LEU A 160 -1.14 16.36 -18.03
C LEU A 160 -1.40 15.92 -16.57
N ILE A 161 -2.16 14.86 -16.37
CA ILE A 161 -2.41 14.31 -15.03
C ILE A 161 -1.11 13.76 -14.47
N ARG A 162 -0.37 12.93 -15.22
CA ARG A 162 0.93 12.41 -14.79
C ARG A 162 1.95 13.52 -14.54
N HIS A 163 1.95 14.58 -15.33
CA HIS A 163 2.83 15.74 -15.09
C HIS A 163 2.60 16.33 -13.68
N LYS A 164 1.34 16.52 -13.28
CA LYS A 164 1.02 16.98 -11.91
C LYS A 164 1.55 16.01 -10.86
N VAL A 165 1.30 14.70 -11.01
CA VAL A 165 1.76 13.67 -10.07
C VAL A 165 3.28 13.67 -9.99
N THR A 166 3.98 13.65 -11.12
CA THR A 166 5.46 13.69 -11.19
C THR A 166 6.02 14.92 -10.47
N HIS A 167 5.44 16.10 -10.74
CA HIS A 167 5.91 17.33 -10.12
C HIS A 167 5.70 17.34 -8.59
N HIS A 168 4.52 16.93 -8.12
CA HIS A 168 4.20 16.97 -6.70
C HIS A 168 4.94 15.92 -5.88
N LEU A 169 5.18 14.73 -6.43
CA LEU A 169 5.88 13.65 -5.74
C LEU A 169 7.41 13.68 -5.97
N GLY A 170 7.93 14.52 -6.87
CA GLY A 170 9.34 14.57 -7.21
C GLY A 170 9.82 13.29 -7.93
N LEU A 171 9.00 12.73 -8.83
CA LEU A 171 9.32 11.48 -9.50
C LEU A 171 10.38 11.66 -10.59
N VAL A 172 11.22 10.63 -10.77
CA VAL A 172 12.09 10.50 -11.94
C VAL A 172 11.40 9.75 -13.09
N THR A 173 10.25 9.09 -12.83
CA THR A 173 9.43 8.44 -13.86
C THR A 173 8.89 9.48 -14.84
N PRO A 174 9.14 9.33 -16.15
CA PRO A 174 8.70 10.31 -17.15
C PRO A 174 7.16 10.40 -17.21
N TYR A 175 6.62 11.62 -17.27
CA TYR A 175 5.18 11.87 -17.33
C TYR A 175 4.59 11.78 -18.74
N ASN A 176 5.41 11.94 -19.78
CA ASN A 176 5.00 11.98 -21.17
C ASN A 176 4.82 10.60 -21.82
N ARG A 177 4.78 9.58 -21.03
CA ARG A 177 4.44 8.20 -21.36
C ARG A 177 3.72 7.55 -20.19
N PRO A 178 2.95 6.46 -20.40
CA PRO A 178 2.28 5.72 -19.33
C PRO A 178 3.20 5.40 -18.16
N PHE A 179 2.70 5.52 -16.92
CA PHE A 179 3.43 4.98 -15.78
C PHE A 179 3.41 3.46 -15.83
N PRO A 180 4.53 2.78 -15.59
CA PRO A 180 4.66 1.35 -15.87
C PRO A 180 3.86 0.48 -14.90
N HIS A 181 3.27 -0.60 -15.41
CA HIS A 181 2.83 -1.77 -14.65
C HIS A 181 3.94 -2.78 -14.45
N ALA A 182 4.78 -2.93 -15.47
CA ALA A 182 5.92 -3.83 -15.46
C ALA A 182 7.21 -3.03 -15.66
N ALA A 183 8.29 -3.50 -15.05
CA ALA A 183 9.55 -2.77 -15.07
C ALA A 183 10.12 -2.54 -16.47
N ASP A 184 9.91 -3.49 -17.39
CA ASP A 184 10.38 -3.44 -18.79
C ASP A 184 9.70 -2.35 -19.65
N GLU A 185 8.59 -1.78 -19.18
CA GLU A 185 7.95 -0.61 -19.79
C GLU A 185 8.70 0.70 -19.51
N CYS A 186 9.65 0.69 -18.56
CA CYS A 186 10.46 1.86 -18.19
C CYS A 186 11.94 1.44 -18.03
N PRO A 187 12.81 1.74 -19.03
CA PRO A 187 14.21 1.29 -19.03
C PRO A 187 14.99 1.66 -17.77
N GLU A 188 14.79 2.87 -17.26
CA GLU A 188 15.50 3.38 -16.08
C GLU A 188 15.11 2.58 -14.80
N LEU A 189 13.85 2.23 -14.67
CA LEU A 189 13.34 1.38 -13.58
C LEU A 189 13.83 -0.07 -13.77
N PHE A 190 13.76 -0.59 -14.98
CA PHE A 190 14.22 -1.93 -15.30
C PHE A 190 15.70 -2.12 -14.95
N ASP A 191 16.56 -1.19 -15.35
CA ASP A 191 17.99 -1.24 -15.04
C ASP A 191 18.25 -1.13 -13.53
N THR A 192 17.47 -0.34 -12.82
CA THR A 192 17.54 -0.21 -11.36
C THR A 192 17.21 -1.53 -10.67
N LEU A 193 16.09 -2.14 -10.99
CA LEU A 193 15.66 -3.41 -10.41
C LEU A 193 16.63 -4.55 -10.77
N ARG A 194 17.09 -4.58 -12.03
CA ARG A 194 18.04 -5.59 -12.51
C ARG A 194 19.38 -5.53 -11.77
N ARG A 195 19.91 -4.33 -11.49
CA ARG A 195 21.15 -4.15 -10.72
C ARG A 195 21.07 -4.77 -9.33
N HIS A 196 19.88 -4.73 -8.70
CA HIS A 196 19.61 -5.33 -7.40
C HIS A 196 19.12 -6.78 -7.49
N ARG A 197 19.01 -7.34 -8.71
CA ARG A 197 18.44 -8.68 -8.97
C ARG A 197 17.03 -8.84 -8.39
N VAL A 198 16.22 -7.78 -8.47
CA VAL A 198 14.82 -7.72 -8.04
C VAL A 198 13.92 -7.79 -9.25
N LEU A 199 12.87 -8.62 -9.18
CA LEU A 199 11.67 -8.53 -10.00
C LEU A 199 10.59 -7.90 -9.13
N ALA A 200 10.04 -6.78 -9.53
CA ALA A 200 8.95 -6.12 -8.80
C ALA A 200 7.72 -5.94 -9.69
N ARG A 201 6.54 -6.24 -9.16
CA ARG A 201 5.22 -6.03 -9.74
C ARG A 201 4.25 -5.66 -8.64
N HIS A 202 3.19 -4.92 -8.94
CA HIS A 202 2.16 -4.67 -7.92
C HIS A 202 1.51 -5.98 -7.44
N GLY A 203 1.16 -6.89 -8.35
CA GLY A 203 0.64 -8.22 -8.01
C GLY A 203 -0.87 -8.39 -8.27
N ASP A 204 -1.57 -7.33 -8.59
CA ASP A 204 -2.99 -7.29 -8.95
C ASP A 204 -3.36 -8.21 -10.12
N LEU A 205 -2.42 -8.44 -11.04
CA LEU A 205 -2.62 -9.33 -12.19
C LEU A 205 -2.94 -10.78 -11.79
N TYR A 206 -2.66 -11.16 -10.56
CA TYR A 206 -2.97 -12.49 -10.01
C TYR A 206 -4.28 -12.53 -9.24
N ASP A 207 -4.99 -11.39 -9.15
CA ASP A 207 -6.31 -11.29 -8.55
C ASP A 207 -7.38 -11.01 -9.63
N PRO A 208 -8.16 -12.02 -10.04
CA PRO A 208 -9.19 -11.87 -11.08
C PRO A 208 -10.28 -10.85 -10.76
N LEU A 209 -10.45 -10.44 -9.50
CA LEU A 209 -11.37 -9.37 -9.13
C LEU A 209 -10.76 -7.99 -9.38
N SER A 210 -9.45 -7.89 -9.38
CA SER A 210 -8.70 -6.62 -9.52
C SER A 210 -8.05 -6.45 -10.90
N TYR A 211 -8.07 -7.50 -11.74
CA TYR A 211 -7.50 -7.48 -13.07
C TYR A 211 -8.41 -8.20 -14.08
N ALA A 212 -8.90 -7.46 -15.07
CA ALA A 212 -9.85 -7.94 -16.09
C ALA A 212 -9.15 -8.37 -17.42
N LEU A 213 -7.92 -8.87 -17.37
CA LEU A 213 -7.08 -9.27 -18.53
C LEU A 213 -6.63 -8.10 -19.43
N ASP A 214 -7.01 -6.87 -19.08
CA ASP A 214 -6.59 -5.66 -19.76
C ASP A 214 -6.13 -4.63 -18.72
N ARG A 215 -4.93 -4.09 -18.91
CA ARG A 215 -4.32 -3.11 -18.00
C ARG A 215 -4.99 -1.74 -18.07
N ASP A 216 -5.58 -1.43 -19.21
CA ASP A 216 -6.18 -0.14 -19.50
C ASP A 216 -7.69 -0.14 -19.25
N SER A 217 -8.19 -1.09 -18.45
CA SER A 217 -9.59 -1.22 -18.14
C SER A 217 -9.86 -1.38 -16.64
N ALA A 218 -11.05 -0.93 -16.24
CA ALA A 218 -11.56 -1.14 -14.89
C ALA A 218 -11.82 -2.63 -14.60
N SER A 219 -11.89 -2.97 -13.33
CA SER A 219 -12.07 -4.31 -12.81
C SER A 219 -13.35 -4.44 -11.97
N VAL A 220 -13.68 -5.68 -11.57
CA VAL A 220 -14.77 -5.95 -10.61
C VAL A 220 -14.56 -5.20 -9.31
N SER A 221 -13.30 -5.12 -8.83
CA SER A 221 -12.99 -4.41 -7.58
C SER A 221 -13.27 -2.91 -7.65
N ASP A 222 -13.20 -2.30 -8.84
CA ASP A 222 -13.55 -0.89 -9.04
C ASP A 222 -15.05 -0.67 -8.97
N VAL A 223 -15.85 -1.59 -9.57
CA VAL A 223 -17.30 -1.57 -9.44
C VAL A 223 -17.72 -1.69 -7.98
N LEU A 224 -17.13 -2.62 -7.23
CA LEU A 224 -17.44 -2.80 -5.81
C LEU A 224 -17.02 -1.58 -4.98
N ALA A 225 -15.87 -0.97 -5.25
CA ALA A 225 -15.40 0.21 -4.53
C ALA A 225 -16.36 1.40 -4.72
N ILE A 226 -16.80 1.66 -5.96
CA ILE A 226 -17.62 2.82 -6.30
C ILE A 226 -19.11 2.56 -6.02
N GLU A 227 -19.67 1.51 -6.63
CA GLU A 227 -21.13 1.29 -6.63
C GLU A 227 -21.63 0.59 -5.37
N LEU A 228 -20.76 -0.12 -4.64
CA LEU A 228 -21.12 -0.71 -3.36
C LEU A 228 -20.61 0.16 -2.21
N VAL A 229 -19.30 0.24 -2.00
CA VAL A 229 -18.74 0.83 -0.77
C VAL A 229 -18.98 2.34 -0.71
N ALA A 230 -18.53 3.10 -1.72
CA ALA A 230 -18.67 4.56 -1.71
C ALA A 230 -20.13 5.01 -1.73
N ARG A 231 -20.95 4.38 -2.59
CA ARG A 231 -22.40 4.66 -2.68
C ARG A 231 -23.13 4.31 -1.39
N PHE A 232 -22.82 3.16 -0.78
CA PHE A 232 -23.44 2.75 0.47
C PHE A 232 -23.16 3.73 1.61
N VAL A 233 -21.89 4.13 1.79
CA VAL A 233 -21.53 5.09 2.85
C VAL A 233 -22.25 6.42 2.62
N GLN A 234 -22.26 6.93 1.39
CA GLN A 234 -22.98 8.15 1.04
C GLN A 234 -24.50 8.04 1.33
N HIS A 235 -25.12 6.93 0.96
CA HIS A 235 -26.54 6.69 1.17
C HIS A 235 -26.88 6.55 2.66
N ALA A 236 -26.08 5.81 3.42
CA ALA A 236 -26.26 5.65 4.86
C ALA A 236 -26.12 6.98 5.62
N GLU A 237 -25.17 7.83 5.24
CA GLU A 237 -25.00 9.17 5.80
C GLU A 237 -26.20 10.08 5.46
N GLY A 238 -26.69 10.02 4.23
CA GLY A 238 -27.85 10.82 3.77
C GLY A 238 -29.14 10.42 4.47
N GLU A 239 -29.42 9.11 4.57
CA GLU A 239 -30.68 8.58 5.13
C GLU A 239 -30.76 8.61 6.66
N LEU A 240 -29.62 8.43 7.33
CA LEU A 240 -29.60 8.30 8.79
C LEU A 240 -29.13 9.59 9.48
N GLY A 241 -28.33 10.42 8.81
CA GLY A 241 -27.91 11.72 9.30
C GLY A 241 -27.48 11.69 10.77
N ASP A 242 -28.19 12.43 11.62
CA ASP A 242 -27.89 12.56 13.05
C ASP A 242 -28.15 11.29 13.86
N GLN A 243 -28.83 10.27 13.32
CA GLN A 243 -29.02 8.98 13.98
C GLN A 243 -27.72 8.16 14.02
N LEU A 244 -26.72 8.51 13.21
CA LEU A 244 -25.40 7.91 13.22
C LEU A 244 -24.54 8.57 14.31
N ASN A 245 -24.22 7.82 15.37
CA ASN A 245 -23.23 8.29 16.34
C ASN A 245 -21.80 8.31 15.74
N PRO A 246 -20.84 9.02 16.35
CA PRO A 246 -19.48 9.13 15.83
C PRO A 246 -18.79 7.79 15.59
N ALA A 247 -18.97 6.80 16.47
CA ALA A 247 -18.37 5.48 16.36
C ALA A 247 -18.92 4.71 15.14
N THR A 248 -20.24 4.80 14.87
CA THR A 248 -20.84 4.18 13.69
C THR A 248 -20.37 4.88 12.40
N ARG A 249 -20.26 6.22 12.39
CA ARG A 249 -19.70 6.97 11.24
C ARG A 249 -18.27 6.53 10.94
N MET A 250 -17.44 6.38 11.98
CA MET A 250 -16.08 5.89 11.83
C MET A 250 -16.06 4.49 11.23
N ALA A 251 -16.88 3.57 11.74
CA ALA A 251 -16.97 2.20 11.23
C ALA A 251 -17.40 2.16 9.74
N LEU A 252 -18.30 3.05 9.32
CA LEU A 252 -18.68 3.17 7.90
C LEU A 252 -17.53 3.71 7.04
N ALA A 253 -16.77 4.69 7.53
CA ALA A 253 -15.60 5.23 6.82
C ALA A 253 -14.46 4.22 6.68
N GLU A 254 -14.35 3.27 7.60
CA GLU A 254 -13.32 2.22 7.59
C GLU A 254 -13.66 1.02 6.69
N LEU A 255 -14.86 0.94 6.11
CA LEU A 255 -15.27 -0.15 5.21
C LEU A 255 -14.31 -0.35 4.04
N GLU A 256 -13.80 0.75 3.49
CA GLU A 256 -12.88 0.74 2.37
C GLU A 256 -11.51 0.11 2.73
N GLN A 257 -11.20 0.00 4.03
CA GLN A 257 -9.93 -0.57 4.54
C GLN A 257 -10.00 -2.10 4.76
N VAL A 258 -11.13 -2.72 4.47
CA VAL A 258 -11.30 -4.17 4.63
C VAL A 258 -10.61 -4.91 3.49
N ARG A 259 -9.74 -5.85 3.83
CA ARG A 259 -9.00 -6.67 2.87
C ARG A 259 -9.11 -8.17 3.21
N PRO A 260 -9.49 -9.00 2.25
CA PRO A 260 -10.07 -8.67 0.94
C PRO A 260 -11.42 -7.92 1.05
N MET A 261 -11.75 -7.11 0.05
CA MET A 261 -12.99 -6.32 0.04
C MET A 261 -14.26 -7.18 0.17
N LEU A 262 -14.25 -8.42 -0.26
CA LEU A 262 -15.38 -9.35 -0.11
C LEU A 262 -15.76 -9.61 1.36
N LEU A 263 -14.88 -9.29 2.30
CA LEU A 263 -15.17 -9.36 3.74
C LEU A 263 -15.82 -8.09 4.30
N ALA A 264 -16.12 -7.08 3.46
CA ALA A 264 -16.72 -5.83 3.89
C ALA A 264 -18.05 -6.02 4.62
N GLY A 265 -18.90 -6.94 4.16
CA GLY A 265 -20.13 -7.28 4.86
C GLY A 265 -19.88 -7.90 6.24
N SER A 266 -18.84 -8.77 6.39
CA SER A 266 -18.43 -9.33 7.69
C SER A 266 -17.98 -8.26 8.66
N TYR A 267 -17.12 -7.37 8.17
CA TYR A 267 -16.64 -6.23 8.93
C TYR A 267 -17.80 -5.36 9.40
N LEU A 268 -18.68 -4.97 8.46
CA LEU A 268 -19.81 -4.08 8.74
C LEU A 268 -20.71 -4.65 9.83
N ASP A 269 -21.02 -5.93 9.77
CA ASP A 269 -21.84 -6.57 10.80
C ASP A 269 -21.19 -6.53 12.19
N ALA A 270 -19.97 -6.98 12.29
CA ALA A 270 -19.24 -6.99 13.56
C ALA A 270 -19.03 -5.57 14.11
N ALA A 271 -18.77 -4.59 13.23
CA ALA A 271 -18.63 -3.19 13.61
C ALA A 271 -19.94 -2.59 14.13
N LEU A 272 -21.05 -2.84 13.43
CA LEU A 272 -22.38 -2.36 13.83
C LEU A 272 -22.86 -2.97 15.15
N GLU A 273 -22.52 -4.20 15.45
CA GLU A 273 -22.85 -4.82 16.76
C GLU A 273 -22.19 -4.08 17.92
N ARG A 274 -20.98 -3.58 17.71
CA ARG A 274 -20.23 -2.82 18.73
C ARG A 274 -20.61 -1.35 18.83
N THR A 275 -21.06 -0.72 17.72
CA THR A 275 -21.14 0.73 17.63
C THR A 275 -22.57 1.27 17.48
N ALA A 276 -23.51 0.49 16.94
CA ALA A 276 -24.82 0.99 16.55
C ALA A 276 -25.97 0.49 17.44
N PRO A 277 -26.94 1.35 17.84
CA PRO A 277 -28.18 0.89 18.45
C PRO A 277 -28.95 -0.09 17.56
N ALA A 278 -29.69 -1.04 18.16
CA ALA A 278 -30.35 -2.13 17.44
C ALA A 278 -31.25 -1.66 16.26
N ALA A 279 -31.99 -0.58 16.46
CA ALA A 279 -32.87 -0.02 15.42
C ALA A 279 -32.10 0.52 14.21
N VAL A 280 -31.01 1.27 14.45
CA VAL A 280 -30.12 1.81 13.42
C VAL A 280 -29.37 0.68 12.73
N ARG A 281 -28.84 -0.28 13.49
CA ARG A 281 -28.15 -1.47 12.97
C ARG A 281 -29.01 -2.24 11.98
N GLY A 282 -30.27 -2.53 12.32
CA GLY A 282 -31.17 -3.25 11.43
C GLY A 282 -31.49 -2.49 10.13
N ARG A 283 -31.54 -1.16 10.18
CA ARG A 283 -31.70 -0.34 8.96
C ARG A 283 -30.44 -0.40 8.09
N ILE A 284 -29.27 -0.20 8.64
CA ILE A 284 -27.99 -0.23 7.92
C ILE A 284 -27.78 -1.58 7.24
N LYS A 285 -28.03 -2.70 7.94
CA LYS A 285 -27.91 -4.06 7.37
C LYS A 285 -28.84 -4.27 6.17
N ARG A 286 -30.10 -3.82 6.25
CA ARG A 286 -31.03 -3.90 5.11
C ARG A 286 -30.62 -3.02 3.93
N MET A 287 -30.11 -1.81 4.21
CA MET A 287 -29.59 -0.92 3.17
C MET A 287 -28.39 -1.55 2.46
N TRP A 288 -27.47 -2.15 3.21
CA TRP A 288 -26.33 -2.86 2.65
C TRP A 288 -26.76 -4.02 1.74
N ASP A 289 -27.61 -4.93 2.22
CA ASP A 289 -28.08 -6.07 1.44
C ASP A 289 -28.84 -5.62 0.17
N TYR A 290 -29.64 -4.55 0.26
CA TYR A 290 -30.29 -3.95 -0.91
C TYR A 290 -29.27 -3.41 -1.90
N MET A 291 -28.24 -2.71 -1.44
CA MET A 291 -27.18 -2.19 -2.32
C MET A 291 -26.38 -3.31 -2.98
N VAL A 292 -26.08 -4.39 -2.26
CA VAL A 292 -25.46 -5.59 -2.84
C VAL A 292 -26.33 -6.13 -3.97
N ASP A 293 -27.66 -6.26 -3.78
CA ASP A 293 -28.55 -6.72 -4.86
C ASP A 293 -28.53 -5.79 -6.08
N GLN A 294 -28.49 -4.47 -5.87
CA GLN A 294 -28.40 -3.52 -6.98
C GLN A 294 -27.09 -3.67 -7.76
N VAL A 295 -25.95 -3.81 -7.06
CA VAL A 295 -24.63 -3.94 -7.69
C VAL A 295 -24.53 -5.27 -8.47
N LEU A 296 -25.06 -6.37 -7.94
CA LEU A 296 -25.07 -7.66 -8.62
C LEU A 296 -25.91 -7.65 -9.93
N CYS A 297 -26.83 -6.72 -10.06
CA CYS A 297 -27.61 -6.53 -11.30
C CYS A 297 -26.93 -5.64 -12.33
N LEU A 298 -25.79 -4.96 -11.99
CA LEU A 298 -25.12 -4.07 -12.93
C LEU A 298 -24.51 -4.83 -14.10
N GLU A 299 -24.77 -4.32 -15.32
CA GLU A 299 -24.19 -4.86 -16.55
C GLU A 299 -22.66 -4.79 -16.53
N ALA A 300 -22.09 -3.71 -15.96
CA ALA A 300 -20.65 -3.54 -15.80
C ALA A 300 -20.00 -4.70 -15.04
N LEU A 301 -20.63 -5.16 -13.96
CA LEU A 301 -20.11 -6.30 -13.18
C LEU A 301 -20.08 -7.60 -14.00
N ARG A 302 -21.12 -7.83 -14.81
CA ARG A 302 -21.20 -9.02 -15.70
C ARG A 302 -20.17 -8.96 -16.82
N ARG A 303 -19.96 -7.78 -17.41
CA ARG A 303 -19.00 -7.56 -18.48
C ARG A 303 -17.56 -7.73 -18.01
N LEU A 304 -17.22 -7.17 -16.84
CA LEU A 304 -15.86 -7.17 -16.30
C LEU A 304 -15.50 -8.48 -15.59
N GLY A 305 -16.49 -9.24 -15.15
CA GLY A 305 -16.26 -10.46 -14.35
C GLY A 305 -15.59 -11.61 -15.09
N GLY A 306 -15.64 -11.66 -16.45
CA GLY A 306 -14.89 -12.63 -17.29
C GLY A 306 -15.13 -14.12 -17.02
N ILE A 307 -15.76 -14.46 -15.92
CA ILE A 307 -16.14 -15.79 -15.42
C ILE A 307 -17.61 -16.01 -15.78
N ASP A 308 -18.05 -17.26 -15.83
CA ASP A 308 -19.48 -17.56 -15.96
C ASP A 308 -20.27 -16.68 -14.97
N SER A 309 -21.01 -15.73 -15.53
CA SER A 309 -21.58 -14.58 -14.79
C SER A 309 -22.52 -15.00 -13.64
N GLY A 310 -23.05 -16.23 -13.68
CA GLY A 310 -23.87 -16.80 -12.63
C GLY A 310 -23.08 -17.22 -11.41
N GLU A 311 -21.99 -17.95 -11.59
CA GLU A 311 -21.17 -18.44 -10.47
C GLU A 311 -20.51 -17.30 -9.69
N LEU A 312 -19.95 -16.30 -10.40
CA LEU A 312 -19.38 -15.12 -9.77
C LEU A 312 -20.44 -14.32 -8.99
N THR A 313 -21.61 -14.10 -9.59
CA THR A 313 -22.70 -13.36 -8.95
C THR A 313 -23.18 -14.05 -7.68
N ASP A 314 -23.34 -15.38 -7.72
CA ASP A 314 -23.77 -16.16 -6.55
C ASP A 314 -22.71 -16.13 -5.44
N ALA A 315 -21.44 -16.23 -5.80
CA ALA A 315 -20.34 -16.16 -4.86
C ALA A 315 -20.21 -14.76 -4.22
N LEU A 316 -20.34 -13.69 -5.01
CA LEU A 316 -20.37 -12.31 -4.49
C LEU A 316 -21.58 -12.08 -3.58
N ALA A 317 -22.77 -12.59 -3.96
CA ALA A 317 -23.94 -12.53 -3.10
C ALA A 317 -23.73 -13.26 -1.77
N ALA A 318 -23.13 -14.46 -1.81
CA ALA A 318 -22.82 -15.23 -0.63
C ALA A 318 -21.76 -14.55 0.26
N ALA A 319 -20.77 -13.88 -0.33
CA ALA A 319 -19.70 -13.20 0.37
C ALA A 319 -20.13 -11.85 0.96
N LEU A 320 -20.95 -11.07 0.29
CA LEU A 320 -21.25 -9.67 0.66
C LEU A 320 -22.51 -9.52 1.49
N LYS A 321 -23.56 -10.34 1.27
CA LYS A 321 -24.84 -10.18 1.96
C LYS A 321 -24.80 -10.55 3.44
N ILE A 322 -25.27 -9.65 4.26
CA ILE A 322 -25.33 -9.81 5.70
C ILE A 322 -26.50 -10.71 6.14
N GLY A 323 -27.64 -10.65 5.49
CA GLY A 323 -28.85 -11.42 5.83
C GLY A 323 -28.78 -12.92 5.57
N ARG A 324 -27.75 -13.44 4.91
CA ARG A 324 -27.58 -14.87 4.53
C ARG A 324 -26.56 -15.62 5.39
N ARG A 325 -26.31 -15.20 6.60
CA ARG A 325 -25.14 -15.64 7.37
C ARG A 325 -25.29 -16.95 8.13
N ASP A 326 -24.17 -17.69 8.12
CA ASP A 326 -23.87 -18.82 8.99
C ASP A 326 -22.74 -18.50 10.01
N GLY A 327 -22.67 -17.27 10.53
CA GLY A 327 -21.60 -16.88 11.46
C GLY A 327 -20.18 -17.00 10.87
N GLN A 328 -19.24 -17.63 11.60
CA GLN A 328 -17.85 -17.76 11.21
C GLN A 328 -17.62 -18.63 9.94
N ALA A 329 -18.52 -19.54 9.64
CA ALA A 329 -18.45 -20.36 8.43
C ALA A 329 -18.45 -19.52 7.15
N TRP A 330 -19.04 -18.34 7.20
CA TRP A 330 -19.09 -17.41 6.07
C TRP A 330 -17.74 -16.80 5.72
N ILE A 331 -16.96 -16.28 6.69
CA ILE A 331 -15.60 -15.74 6.40
C ILE A 331 -14.76 -16.84 5.75
N ARG A 332 -14.79 -18.05 6.27
CA ARG A 332 -14.06 -19.19 5.71
C ARG A 332 -14.47 -19.47 4.26
N ARG A 333 -15.78 -19.56 3.97
CA ARG A 333 -16.27 -19.79 2.60
C ARG A 333 -15.85 -18.70 1.62
N THR A 334 -15.85 -17.44 2.08
CA THR A 334 -15.37 -16.30 1.27
C THR A 334 -13.88 -16.44 0.96
N LEU A 335 -13.06 -16.82 1.94
CA LEU A 335 -11.64 -17.07 1.74
C LEU A 335 -11.39 -18.26 0.81
N GLU A 336 -12.08 -19.39 1.00
CA GLU A 336 -12.01 -20.57 0.12
C GLU A 336 -12.44 -20.24 -1.33
N PHE A 337 -13.38 -19.34 -1.51
CA PHE A 337 -13.76 -18.84 -2.83
C PHE A 337 -12.63 -18.02 -3.46
N LEU A 338 -12.03 -17.08 -2.72
CA LEU A 338 -10.91 -16.28 -3.20
C LEU A 338 -9.69 -17.14 -3.54
N GLU A 339 -9.34 -18.10 -2.69
CA GLU A 339 -8.26 -19.05 -2.96
C GLU A 339 -8.47 -19.83 -4.27
N ARG A 340 -9.67 -20.30 -4.52
CA ARG A 340 -10.01 -20.98 -5.79
C ARG A 340 -9.91 -20.02 -6.97
N LEU A 341 -10.38 -18.80 -6.82
CA LEU A 341 -10.37 -17.79 -7.88
C LEU A 341 -8.94 -17.38 -8.25
N GLN A 342 -8.07 -17.21 -7.25
CA GLN A 342 -6.66 -16.84 -7.43
C GLN A 342 -5.76 -18.03 -7.77
N GLY A 343 -6.24 -19.26 -7.62
CA GLY A 343 -5.44 -20.47 -7.83
C GLY A 343 -4.35 -20.65 -6.77
N THR A 344 -4.59 -20.18 -5.55
CA THR A 344 -3.63 -20.18 -4.44
C THR A 344 -4.14 -21.01 -3.26
N GLN A 345 -3.25 -21.32 -2.31
CA GLN A 345 -3.61 -21.80 -0.99
C GLN A 345 -3.34 -20.66 0.01
N GLY A 346 -4.39 -20.13 0.58
CA GLY A 346 -4.34 -18.88 1.30
C GLY A 346 -4.33 -17.66 0.36
N LEU A 347 -4.12 -16.46 0.92
CA LEU A 347 -4.06 -15.21 0.17
C LEU A 347 -2.64 -14.85 -0.30
N SER A 348 -1.68 -15.78 -0.16
CA SER A 348 -0.28 -15.56 -0.55
C SER A 348 -0.10 -15.73 -2.06
N LEU A 349 0.65 -14.82 -2.67
CA LEU A 349 0.99 -14.84 -4.10
C LEU A 349 2.27 -15.66 -4.40
N VAL A 350 2.81 -16.41 -3.43
CA VAL A 350 3.99 -17.27 -3.60
C VAL A 350 3.88 -18.24 -4.80
N PRO A 351 2.75 -18.92 -5.06
CA PRO A 351 2.63 -19.79 -6.22
C PRO A 351 2.90 -19.09 -7.56
N HIS A 352 2.49 -17.83 -7.67
CA HIS A 352 2.73 -17.00 -8.85
C HIS A 352 4.20 -16.57 -8.95
N ALA A 353 4.85 -16.25 -7.83
CA ALA A 353 6.28 -15.96 -7.78
C ALA A 353 7.13 -17.15 -8.27
N LEU A 354 6.75 -18.37 -7.90
CA LEU A 354 7.40 -19.61 -8.38
C LEU A 354 7.18 -19.86 -9.89
N ALA A 355 6.13 -19.31 -10.46
CA ALA A 355 5.81 -19.40 -11.90
C ALA A 355 6.57 -18.39 -12.76
N GLU A 356 7.12 -17.32 -12.16
CA GLU A 356 7.85 -16.26 -12.86
C GLU A 356 9.05 -16.81 -13.64
N ALA A 357 9.22 -16.34 -14.89
CA ALA A 357 10.35 -16.73 -15.74
C ALA A 357 11.69 -16.32 -15.12
N ASP A 358 11.74 -15.15 -14.50
CA ASP A 358 12.97 -14.63 -13.87
C ASP A 358 13.36 -15.41 -12.61
N PHE A 359 12.39 -16.01 -11.90
CA PHE A 359 12.66 -16.99 -10.85
C PHE A 359 13.28 -18.26 -11.45
N ARG A 360 12.61 -18.87 -12.42
CA ARG A 360 13.01 -20.15 -13.04
C ARG A 360 14.37 -20.05 -13.72
N ASN A 361 14.66 -18.91 -14.37
CA ASN A 361 15.93 -18.63 -15.05
C ASN A 361 17.00 -18.08 -14.12
N ARG A 362 16.73 -17.98 -12.81
CA ARG A 362 17.65 -17.45 -11.79
C ARG A 362 18.15 -16.04 -12.05
N ARG A 363 17.40 -15.24 -12.81
CA ARG A 363 17.72 -13.84 -13.10
C ARG A 363 17.38 -12.95 -11.91
N ALA A 364 16.22 -13.18 -11.29
CA ALA A 364 15.82 -12.52 -10.05
C ALA A 364 16.27 -13.33 -8.85
N ARG A 365 16.88 -12.64 -7.88
CA ARG A 365 17.15 -13.16 -6.53
C ARG A 365 15.98 -12.90 -5.60
N HIS A 366 15.31 -11.78 -5.80
CA HIS A 366 14.20 -11.30 -4.99
C HIS A 366 13.00 -11.03 -5.88
N ILE A 367 11.85 -11.58 -5.52
CA ILE A 367 10.57 -11.30 -6.17
C ILE A 367 9.72 -10.51 -5.19
N VAL A 368 9.25 -9.35 -5.60
CA VAL A 368 8.54 -8.41 -4.74
C VAL A 368 7.17 -8.12 -5.34
N TYR A 369 6.11 -8.40 -4.57
CA TYR A 369 4.75 -7.99 -4.87
C TYR A 369 4.19 -7.08 -3.77
N GLY A 370 3.10 -6.37 -4.06
CA GLY A 370 2.23 -5.63 -3.15
C GLY A 370 0.82 -6.23 -3.11
N HIS A 371 -0.20 -5.40 -3.28
CA HIS A 371 -1.61 -5.72 -3.51
C HIS A 371 -2.35 -6.41 -2.36
N THR A 372 -1.78 -7.44 -1.74
CA THR A 372 -2.45 -8.16 -0.65
C THR A 372 -2.47 -7.38 0.66
N HIS A 373 -1.70 -6.30 0.75
CA HIS A 373 -1.45 -5.50 1.94
C HIS A 373 -0.81 -6.26 3.12
N GLN A 374 -0.48 -7.53 2.96
CA GLN A 374 0.12 -8.36 4.01
C GLN A 374 1.62 -8.45 3.80
N PRO A 375 2.46 -7.86 4.67
CA PRO A 375 3.90 -8.04 4.54
C PRO A 375 4.24 -9.52 4.73
N GLU A 376 4.98 -10.05 3.77
CA GLU A 376 5.34 -11.46 3.75
C GLU A 376 6.78 -11.62 3.28
N MET A 377 7.47 -12.61 3.82
CA MET A 377 8.80 -13.01 3.36
C MET A 377 8.89 -14.53 3.37
N VAL A 378 9.06 -15.13 2.19
CA VAL A 378 9.13 -16.59 2.02
C VAL A 378 10.37 -16.97 1.23
N PRO A 379 11.30 -17.76 1.80
CA PRO A 379 12.37 -18.39 1.02
C PRO A 379 11.78 -19.32 -0.05
N LEU A 380 12.16 -19.13 -1.31
CA LEU A 380 11.63 -19.93 -2.42
C LEU A 380 12.59 -21.08 -2.80
N ASP A 381 13.86 -20.78 -2.94
CA ASP A 381 14.88 -21.76 -3.30
C ASP A 381 16.24 -21.40 -2.71
N ALA A 382 17.04 -22.42 -2.42
CA ALA A 382 18.44 -22.30 -2.07
C ALA A 382 19.23 -23.39 -2.80
N SER A 383 19.95 -23.02 -3.86
CA SER A 383 20.73 -23.96 -4.65
C SER A 383 22.22 -23.66 -4.57
N HIS A 384 23.04 -24.71 -4.54
CA HIS A 384 24.49 -24.63 -4.68
C HIS A 384 24.86 -24.82 -6.14
N ALA A 385 25.54 -23.85 -6.74
CA ALA A 385 26.10 -23.97 -8.06
C ALA A 385 27.49 -23.32 -8.07
N ASP A 386 28.46 -23.99 -8.60
CA ASP A 386 29.83 -23.48 -8.79
C ASP A 386 30.47 -22.83 -7.53
N GLY A 387 30.20 -23.39 -6.36
CA GLY A 387 30.71 -22.87 -5.09
C GLY A 387 29.97 -21.69 -4.50
N PHE A 388 28.87 -21.28 -5.12
CA PHE A 388 28.02 -20.20 -4.65
C PHE A 388 26.63 -20.71 -4.20
N VAL A 389 26.10 -20.13 -3.11
CA VAL A 389 24.70 -20.32 -2.70
C VAL A 389 23.85 -19.24 -3.36
N LEU A 390 22.97 -19.62 -4.26
CA LEU A 390 21.92 -18.75 -4.73
C LEU A 390 20.68 -18.99 -3.87
N SER A 391 20.33 -18.05 -3.02
CA SER A 391 19.04 -18.01 -2.32
C SER A 391 18.08 -17.10 -3.09
N GLN A 392 16.87 -17.58 -3.35
CA GLN A 392 15.78 -16.78 -3.95
C GLN A 392 14.68 -16.61 -2.91
N THR A 393 14.15 -15.41 -2.80
CA THR A 393 13.18 -15.06 -1.77
C THR A 393 12.04 -14.24 -2.38
N TYR A 394 10.82 -14.59 -2.00
CA TYR A 394 9.62 -13.80 -2.25
C TYR A 394 9.38 -12.83 -1.10
N PHE A 395 8.93 -11.64 -1.45
CA PHE A 395 8.46 -10.61 -0.53
C PHE A 395 7.11 -10.07 -0.98
N ASN A 396 6.23 -9.80 -0.02
CA ASN A 396 5.15 -8.84 -0.22
C ASN A 396 5.47 -7.56 0.54
N ALA A 397 5.37 -6.43 -0.14
CA ALA A 397 5.73 -5.12 0.42
C ALA A 397 4.73 -4.62 1.46
N GLY A 398 3.61 -5.33 1.68
CA GLY A 398 2.59 -4.93 2.63
C GLY A 398 1.91 -3.62 2.24
N SER A 399 1.60 -2.75 3.21
CA SER A 399 0.97 -1.46 2.96
C SER A 399 1.43 -0.40 3.95
N TRP A 400 1.09 0.87 3.66
CA TRP A 400 1.33 2.05 4.52
C TRP A 400 0.01 2.61 5.05
N ARG A 401 -0.96 1.71 5.33
CA ARG A 401 -2.30 2.09 5.75
C ARG A 401 -2.88 1.13 6.78
N ARG A 402 -3.82 1.62 7.60
CA ARG A 402 -4.68 0.77 8.42
C ARG A 402 -5.45 -0.20 7.53
N ARG A 403 -5.58 -1.44 7.97
CA ARG A 403 -6.39 -2.47 7.29
C ARG A 403 -7.09 -3.38 8.28
N TYR A 404 -8.22 -3.91 7.86
CA TYR A 404 -8.94 -4.99 8.53
C TYR A 404 -8.76 -6.26 7.72
N GLN A 405 -8.17 -7.29 8.33
CA GLN A 405 -7.84 -8.54 7.65
C GLN A 405 -8.21 -9.75 8.51
N PRO A 406 -8.50 -10.91 7.89
CA PRO A 406 -8.75 -12.13 8.65
C PRO A 406 -7.50 -12.55 9.41
N THR A 407 -7.70 -12.94 10.67
CA THR A 407 -6.63 -13.52 11.50
C THR A 407 -6.85 -15.01 11.65
N GLN A 408 -5.76 -15.77 11.71
CA GLN A 408 -5.77 -17.21 11.98
C GLN A 408 -5.36 -17.53 13.45
N MET A 409 -5.45 -16.56 14.34
CA MET A 409 -4.99 -16.73 15.73
C MET A 409 -5.70 -17.88 16.48
N LEU A 410 -6.92 -18.24 16.06
CA LEU A 410 -7.63 -19.41 16.56
C LEU A 410 -7.97 -20.34 15.40
N VAL A 411 -7.51 -21.59 15.49
CA VAL A 411 -7.81 -22.63 14.50
C VAL A 411 -9.32 -22.80 14.37
N GLY A 412 -9.86 -22.52 13.19
CA GLY A 412 -11.28 -22.67 12.87
C GLY A 412 -12.17 -21.45 13.20
N GLN A 413 -11.62 -20.35 13.69
CA GLN A 413 -12.37 -19.12 13.99
C GLN A 413 -11.66 -17.88 13.44
N PRO A 414 -11.74 -17.63 12.10
CA PRO A 414 -11.18 -16.42 11.54
C PRO A 414 -11.96 -15.20 12.02
N GLU A 415 -11.27 -14.27 12.66
CA GLU A 415 -11.78 -12.96 13.04
C GLU A 415 -11.09 -11.88 12.24
N LEU A 416 -11.74 -10.72 12.08
CA LEU A 416 -11.12 -9.56 11.46
C LEU A 416 -10.34 -8.77 12.50
N ALA A 417 -9.02 -8.74 12.33
CA ALA A 417 -8.12 -7.92 13.14
C ALA A 417 -7.75 -6.64 12.42
N VAL A 418 -7.62 -5.56 13.18
CA VAL A 418 -7.05 -4.30 12.69
C VAL A 418 -5.53 -4.37 12.72
N SER A 419 -4.90 -3.88 11.65
CA SER A 419 -3.45 -3.73 11.56
C SER A 419 -3.11 -2.33 11.02
N ASP A 420 -2.34 -1.57 11.81
CA ASP A 420 -1.78 -0.26 11.44
C ASP A 420 -0.29 -0.42 11.09
N SER A 421 0.08 -1.48 10.36
CA SER A 421 1.47 -1.77 10.04
C SER A 421 1.93 -1.03 8.78
N PHE A 422 3.17 -0.56 8.84
CA PHE A 422 3.91 0.02 7.74
C PHE A 422 5.09 -0.89 7.44
N SER A 423 5.42 -1.09 6.17
CA SER A 423 6.53 -1.95 5.79
C SER A 423 7.39 -1.31 4.72
N LEU A 424 8.70 -1.56 4.81
CA LEU A 424 9.71 -1.07 3.89
C LEU A 424 10.66 -2.22 3.57
N LEU A 425 10.90 -2.46 2.31
CA LEU A 425 11.87 -3.44 1.82
C LEU A 425 13.09 -2.71 1.28
N CYS A 426 14.28 -3.15 1.68
CA CYS A 426 15.53 -2.62 1.16
C CYS A 426 16.40 -3.72 0.58
N PHE A 427 17.02 -3.42 -0.57
CA PHE A 427 17.93 -4.33 -1.27
C PHE A 427 19.25 -3.62 -1.51
N TYR A 428 20.35 -4.35 -1.27
CA TYR A 428 21.70 -3.84 -1.28
C TYR A 428 22.52 -4.42 -2.43
N GLN A 429 23.53 -3.68 -2.85
CA GLN A 429 24.47 -4.11 -3.89
C GLN A 429 25.83 -4.41 -3.30
N ALA A 430 26.52 -5.36 -3.90
CA ALA A 430 27.92 -5.71 -3.59
C ALA A 430 28.19 -5.84 -2.07
N ASP A 431 29.03 -4.95 -1.55
CA ASP A 431 29.46 -4.92 -0.16
C ASP A 431 28.68 -3.96 0.75
N GLU A 432 27.65 -3.28 0.20
CA GLU A 432 26.72 -2.48 1.00
C GLU A 432 26.14 -3.30 2.16
N ARG A 433 25.85 -2.64 3.29
CA ARG A 433 25.27 -3.29 4.48
C ARG A 433 26.07 -4.51 4.95
N SER A 434 27.39 -4.42 4.90
CA SER A 434 28.32 -5.52 5.25
C SER A 434 28.06 -6.80 4.45
N GLY A 435 27.68 -6.68 3.17
CA GLY A 435 27.42 -7.78 2.26
C GLY A 435 26.06 -8.46 2.42
N ARG A 436 25.13 -7.90 3.21
CA ARG A 436 23.74 -8.35 3.22
C ARG A 436 23.06 -8.00 1.90
N THR A 437 22.09 -8.80 1.49
CA THR A 437 21.42 -8.62 0.20
C THR A 437 20.08 -7.89 0.33
N TYR A 438 19.44 -7.98 1.48
CA TYR A 438 18.20 -7.27 1.79
C TYR A 438 18.04 -7.02 3.29
N GLU A 439 17.14 -6.13 3.63
CA GLU A 439 16.62 -5.88 4.97
C GLU A 439 15.13 -5.54 4.86
N THR A 440 14.33 -6.07 5.78
CA THR A 440 12.91 -5.77 5.88
C THR A 440 12.66 -5.00 7.16
N TRP A 441 11.82 -3.98 7.08
CA TRP A 441 11.35 -3.27 8.25
C TRP A 441 9.82 -3.28 8.26
N THR A 442 9.24 -3.60 9.41
CA THR A 442 7.81 -3.49 9.66
C THR A 442 7.63 -2.79 10.99
N GLY A 443 6.86 -1.70 10.99
CA GLY A 443 6.50 -0.95 12.18
C GLY A 443 5.00 -0.83 12.33
N MET A 444 4.55 -0.48 13.53
CA MET A 444 3.14 -0.16 13.81
C MET A 444 3.08 1.27 14.35
N LEU A 445 2.20 2.09 13.80
CA LEU A 445 1.81 3.34 14.46
C LEU A 445 0.75 2.96 15.50
N GLY A 446 1.18 2.85 16.74
CA GLY A 446 0.24 2.79 17.86
C GLY A 446 -0.55 4.09 17.96
N PRO A 447 -1.72 4.11 18.61
CA PRO A 447 -2.38 5.35 19.00
C PRO A 447 -1.35 6.20 19.75
N ALA A 448 -1.24 7.49 19.43
CA ALA A 448 -0.42 8.41 20.20
C ALA A 448 -0.86 8.28 21.66
N ILE A 449 -0.03 7.66 22.47
CA ILE A 449 -0.27 7.61 23.93
C ILE A 449 -0.15 9.07 24.35
N PRO A 450 -1.21 9.71 24.88
CA PRO A 450 -1.06 11.01 25.46
C PRO A 450 0.04 10.87 26.51
N THR A 451 1.08 11.69 26.43
CA THR A 451 2.10 11.81 27.47
C THR A 451 1.45 12.40 28.73
N THR A 452 0.58 11.66 29.39
CA THR A 452 0.22 11.87 30.76
C THR A 452 1.42 11.36 31.53
N GLU A 453 2.09 12.24 32.24
CA GLU A 453 3.21 11.96 33.11
C GLU A 453 2.96 10.68 33.91
N MET A 454 3.72 9.63 33.60
CA MET A 454 3.74 8.45 34.46
C MET A 454 4.32 8.87 35.80
N PRO A 455 3.62 8.65 36.91
CA PRO A 455 4.21 8.91 38.21
C PRO A 455 5.44 8.01 38.37
N VAL A 456 6.59 8.64 38.60
CA VAL A 456 7.84 7.97 38.93
C VAL A 456 7.65 7.26 40.26
N THR A 457 7.30 5.95 40.24
CA THR A 457 7.42 5.14 41.42
C THR A 457 8.90 4.79 41.62
N SER A 458 9.49 5.38 42.64
CA SER A 458 10.81 5.01 43.16
C SER A 458 10.77 3.58 43.70
N GLY A 459 11.30 2.63 42.92
CA GLY A 459 11.47 1.23 43.29
C GLY A 459 12.86 0.73 42.88
N SER A 460 13.62 0.39 43.89
CA SER A 460 14.98 -0.14 44.01
C SER A 460 15.57 -0.89 42.81
N ALA A 461 16.80 -0.54 42.53
CA ALA A 461 17.70 -1.10 41.51
C ALA A 461 18.09 -2.57 41.78
N ALA A 462 18.07 -3.39 40.74
CA ALA A 462 18.89 -4.59 40.61
C ALA A 462 19.93 -4.39 39.47
N PRO A 463 21.19 -4.78 39.64
CA PRO A 463 22.26 -4.46 38.68
C PRO A 463 22.40 -5.51 37.61
N GLY A 464 22.61 -5.06 36.37
CA GLY A 464 23.28 -5.85 35.35
C GLY A 464 22.51 -6.18 34.09
N ALA A 465 22.33 -5.22 33.17
CA ALA A 465 22.35 -5.46 31.73
C ALA A 465 22.70 -4.14 31.02
N SER A 466 23.87 -4.10 30.45
CA SER A 466 24.39 -2.99 29.67
C SER A 466 23.67 -2.96 28.32
N ILE A 467 22.62 -2.12 28.21
CA ILE A 467 21.99 -1.82 26.92
C ILE A 467 22.80 -0.67 26.29
N VAL A 468 23.50 -0.97 25.21
CA VAL A 468 24.12 0.02 24.36
C VAL A 468 22.99 0.80 23.68
N ARG A 469 22.76 2.03 24.15
CA ARG A 469 21.83 2.97 23.50
C ARG A 469 22.45 3.45 22.20
N ALA A 470 21.75 3.29 21.10
CA ALA A 470 22.03 4.02 19.87
C ALA A 470 21.89 5.54 20.12
N PRO A 471 22.69 6.40 19.47
CA PRO A 471 22.58 7.84 19.64
C PRO A 471 21.21 8.33 19.21
N GLN A 472 20.54 9.07 20.06
CA GLN A 472 19.30 9.77 19.73
C GLN A 472 19.65 10.98 18.86
N PHE A 473 19.26 10.93 17.61
CA PHE A 473 19.25 12.12 16.75
C PHE A 473 18.13 13.05 17.23
N ALA A 474 18.52 14.23 17.72
CA ALA A 474 17.59 15.26 18.14
C ALA A 474 16.88 15.83 16.91
N SER A 475 15.55 15.69 16.84
CA SER A 475 14.72 16.35 15.85
C SER A 475 14.86 17.87 15.98
N ARG A 476 15.54 18.51 15.02
CA ARG A 476 15.55 19.98 14.91
C ARG A 476 14.29 20.41 14.16
N SER A 477 13.31 20.87 14.93
CA SER A 477 12.20 21.69 14.46
C SER A 477 12.73 22.90 13.68
N ALA A 478 12.34 23.03 12.42
CA ALA A 478 12.64 24.20 11.60
C ALA A 478 11.90 25.41 12.17
N ALA A 479 12.62 26.25 12.88
CA ALA A 479 12.15 27.58 13.28
C ALA A 479 12.11 28.48 12.04
N ALA A 480 10.89 28.85 11.62
CA ALA A 480 10.66 29.88 10.62
C ALA A 480 11.39 31.18 11.01
N ARG A 481 12.41 31.56 10.24
CA ARG A 481 12.96 32.91 10.29
C ARG A 481 12.11 33.80 9.39
N SER A 482 11.31 34.67 10.01
CA SER A 482 10.79 35.89 9.40
C SER A 482 11.97 36.86 9.20
N MET A 483 12.16 37.28 7.97
CA MET A 483 12.98 38.46 7.67
C MET A 483 12.08 39.64 7.24
N PRO A 484 12.50 40.88 7.54
CA PRO A 484 11.72 42.09 7.40
C PRO A 484 11.42 42.51 5.96
#